data_b4f347c88b48ddf31e5faf66184d90a6
#
_entry.id   b4f347c88b48ddf31e5faf66184d90a6
#
_cell.length_a   1.000
_cell.length_b   1.000
_cell.length_c   1.000
_cell.angle_alpha   90.00
_cell.angle_beta   90.00
_cell.angle_gamma   90.00
#
_symmetry.space_group_name_H-M   'P 1'
#
loop_
_entity.id
_entity.type
_entity.pdbx_description
1 polymer ?
#
loop_
_entity_poly.entity_id
_entity_poly.type
_entity_poly.pdbx_seq_one_letter_code
_entity_poly.pdbx_strand_id
1 'polypeptide(L)'
;MIRIFVTGGTFDKEYNELNGALAFDNTHLPEMLRLGRCRIDVAIETLMMIDSLEMTDKDRALIVDECGRAAESRILITHGTDTMVETAAALAAHFSERAGKTVVLTGAMIPYAFGSSDGLFNLGSALSFVQVLPPGVYVAMNGRCFPADTVRKNRDTGVFESA
;
A
#
# COMPACT_ATOMS: atom_id res chain seq x y z
N MET A 1 9.42 8.14 -12.92
CA MET A 1 8.80 8.53 -11.63
C MET A 1 7.75 7.52 -11.23
N ILE A 2 7.63 7.21 -9.93
CA ILE A 2 6.57 6.38 -9.36
C ILE A 2 5.68 7.28 -8.48
N ARG A 3 4.36 7.22 -8.64
CA ARG A 3 3.41 7.83 -7.72
C ARG A 3 3.22 6.92 -6.53
N ILE A 4 3.32 7.46 -5.30
CA ILE A 4 2.99 6.72 -4.08
C ILE A 4 1.80 7.41 -3.42
N PHE A 5 0.69 6.70 -3.34
CA PHE A 5 -0.49 7.14 -2.58
C PHE A 5 -0.48 6.52 -1.18
N VAL A 6 -0.64 7.38 -0.18
CA VAL A 6 -0.72 6.97 1.23
C VAL A 6 -2.19 6.93 1.64
N THR A 7 -2.61 5.81 2.24
CA THR A 7 -3.98 5.67 2.77
C THR A 7 -4.03 5.34 4.26
N GLY A 8 -2.88 5.35 4.95
CA GLY A 8 -2.77 5.01 6.36
C GLY A 8 -2.54 3.52 6.60
N GLY A 9 -3.35 2.93 7.49
CA GLY A 9 -3.16 1.55 7.93
C GLY A 9 -2.01 1.39 8.93
N THR A 10 -1.73 0.16 9.32
CA THR A 10 -0.70 -0.15 10.33
C THR A 10 0.68 0.43 9.98
N PHE A 11 0.97 0.58 8.70
CA PHE A 11 2.22 1.12 8.17
C PHE A 11 2.60 2.47 8.82
N ASP A 12 1.62 3.37 8.99
CA ASP A 12 1.80 4.73 9.46
C ASP A 12 1.26 4.97 10.89
N LYS A 13 0.90 3.92 11.63
CA LYS A 13 0.44 4.06 13.02
C LYS A 13 1.59 4.37 13.95
N GLU A 14 1.32 5.28 14.89
CA GLU A 14 2.18 5.63 15.99
C GLU A 14 1.50 5.38 17.34
N TYR A 15 2.30 5.15 18.39
CA TYR A 15 1.80 5.03 19.76
C TYR A 15 1.72 6.42 20.40
N ASN A 16 0.52 6.78 20.82
CA ASN A 16 0.30 8.00 21.59
C ASN A 16 0.42 7.68 23.09
N GLU A 17 1.51 8.12 23.71
CA GLU A 17 1.80 7.86 25.12
C GLU A 17 0.86 8.56 26.10
N LEU A 18 0.14 9.59 25.66
CA LEU A 18 -0.77 10.34 26.52
C LEU A 18 -2.09 9.59 26.76
N ASN A 19 -2.55 8.83 25.78
CA ASN A 19 -3.82 8.10 25.86
C ASN A 19 -3.70 6.59 25.66
N GLY A 20 -2.50 6.10 25.34
CA GLY A 20 -2.22 4.68 25.14
C GLY A 20 -2.79 4.10 23.84
N ALA A 21 -3.25 4.93 22.91
CA ALA A 21 -3.86 4.51 21.65
C ALA A 21 -2.85 4.53 20.51
N LEU A 22 -3.16 3.76 19.46
CA LEU A 22 -2.53 3.91 18.15
C LEU A 22 -3.22 5.03 17.39
N ALA A 23 -2.45 5.95 16.84
CA ALA A 23 -2.93 7.13 16.14
C ALA A 23 -2.18 7.32 14.82
N PHE A 24 -2.68 8.18 13.98
CA PHE A 24 -2.01 8.66 12.79
C PHE A 24 -1.57 10.11 13.00
N ASP A 25 -0.35 10.43 12.57
CA ASP A 25 0.12 11.81 12.44
C ASP A 25 0.53 12.03 10.98
N ASN A 26 1.76 11.75 10.63
CA ASN A 26 2.28 11.89 9.27
C ASN A 26 2.75 10.54 8.73
N THR A 27 2.90 10.44 7.41
CA THR A 27 3.47 9.22 6.83
C THR A 27 4.96 9.09 7.10
N HIS A 28 5.40 7.89 7.42
CA HIS A 28 6.81 7.54 7.60
C HIS A 28 7.58 7.32 6.29
N LEU A 29 6.89 7.32 5.16
CA LEU A 29 7.50 7.02 3.84
C LEU A 29 8.77 7.83 3.53
N PRO A 30 8.83 9.17 3.73
CA PRO A 30 10.03 9.93 3.43
C PRO A 30 11.25 9.43 4.23
N GLU A 31 11.05 9.10 5.51
CA GLU A 31 12.11 8.55 6.35
C GLU A 31 12.53 7.15 5.90
N MET A 32 11.57 6.28 5.63
CA MET A 32 11.82 4.90 5.19
C MET A 32 12.60 4.87 3.87
N LEU A 33 12.22 5.71 2.91
CA LEU A 33 12.93 5.85 1.63
C LEU A 33 14.37 6.36 1.84
N ARG A 34 14.56 7.31 2.75
CA ARG A 34 15.89 7.82 3.12
C ARG A 34 16.75 6.74 3.77
N LEU A 35 16.21 6.00 4.75
CA LEU A 35 16.91 4.90 5.42
C LEU A 35 17.23 3.76 4.45
N GLY A 36 16.31 3.41 3.57
CA GLY A 36 16.52 2.44 2.50
C GLY A 36 17.47 2.92 1.39
N ARG A 37 18.00 4.16 1.48
CA ARG A 37 18.85 4.80 0.46
C ARG A 37 18.20 4.74 -0.93
N CYS A 38 16.88 4.89 -0.99
CA CYS A 38 16.13 4.85 -2.22
C CYS A 38 16.65 5.91 -3.22
N ARG A 39 16.84 5.50 -4.47
CA ARG A 39 17.29 6.36 -5.58
C ARG A 39 16.22 6.44 -6.69
N ILE A 40 15.05 5.87 -6.43
CA ILE A 40 13.93 5.94 -7.35
C ILE A 40 13.30 7.33 -7.23
N ASP A 41 12.99 7.94 -8.37
CA ASP A 41 12.23 9.18 -8.41
C ASP A 41 10.76 8.88 -8.07
N VAL A 42 10.30 9.41 -6.93
CA VAL A 42 8.98 9.17 -6.37
C VAL A 42 8.25 10.48 -6.08
N ALA A 43 6.93 10.49 -6.29
CA ALA A 43 6.03 11.54 -5.84
C ALA A 43 5.05 10.95 -4.82
N ILE A 44 5.09 11.45 -3.58
CA ILE A 44 4.25 10.96 -2.47
C ILE A 44 3.07 11.90 -2.30
N GLU A 45 1.88 11.32 -2.16
CA GLU A 45 0.65 12.05 -1.91
C GLU A 45 -0.20 11.28 -0.89
N THR A 46 -0.59 11.96 0.17
CA THR A 46 -1.47 11.38 1.20
C THR A 46 -2.92 11.63 0.81
N LEU A 47 -3.65 10.57 0.50
CA LEU A 47 -5.09 10.64 0.21
C LEU A 47 -5.91 10.63 1.49
N MET A 48 -5.50 9.80 2.45
CA MET A 48 -6.15 9.64 3.75
C MET A 48 -5.19 8.99 4.76
N MET A 49 -5.54 9.09 6.04
CA MET A 49 -4.81 8.44 7.14
C MET A 49 -5.83 7.73 8.04
N ILE A 50 -6.30 6.55 7.58
CA ILE A 50 -7.34 5.77 8.27
C ILE A 50 -6.93 4.30 8.46
N ASP A 51 -7.58 3.65 9.41
CA ASP A 51 -7.52 2.19 9.51
C ASP A 51 -8.32 1.57 8.35
N SER A 52 -7.78 0.51 7.72
CA SER A 52 -8.48 -0.13 6.61
C SER A 52 -9.80 -0.80 7.03
N LEU A 53 -9.98 -1.13 8.31
CA LEU A 53 -11.27 -1.62 8.83
C LEU A 53 -12.35 -0.53 8.87
N GLU A 54 -11.94 0.74 8.91
CA GLU A 54 -12.86 1.90 8.85
C GLU A 54 -13.08 2.41 7.42
N MET A 55 -12.31 1.89 6.45
CA MET A 55 -12.38 2.31 5.06
C MET A 55 -13.71 1.92 4.42
N THR A 56 -14.38 2.91 3.85
CA THR A 56 -15.66 2.77 3.15
C THR A 56 -15.48 2.57 1.64
N ASP A 57 -16.55 2.22 0.94
CA ASP A 57 -16.55 2.14 -0.53
C ASP A 57 -16.29 3.51 -1.19
N LYS A 58 -16.66 4.62 -0.51
CA LYS A 58 -16.33 5.98 -0.99
C LYS A 58 -14.83 6.24 -0.93
N ASP A 59 -14.16 5.78 0.11
CA ASP A 59 -12.71 5.92 0.24
C ASP A 59 -11.99 5.08 -0.84
N ARG A 60 -12.49 3.86 -1.12
CA ARG A 60 -11.96 3.04 -2.22
C ARG A 60 -12.20 3.67 -3.58
N ALA A 61 -13.38 4.28 -3.79
CA ALA A 61 -13.66 5.02 -5.03
C ALA A 61 -12.71 6.21 -5.21
N LEU A 62 -12.39 6.95 -4.14
CA LEU A 62 -11.39 8.02 -4.18
C LEU A 62 -10.02 7.49 -4.60
N ILE A 63 -9.58 6.36 -4.04
CA ILE A 63 -8.30 5.74 -4.42
C ILE A 63 -8.29 5.37 -5.90
N VAL A 64 -9.37 4.77 -6.40
CA VAL A 64 -9.52 4.42 -7.83
C VAL A 64 -9.46 5.66 -8.71
N ASP A 65 -10.18 6.72 -8.36
CA ASP A 65 -10.22 7.98 -9.11
C ASP A 65 -8.84 8.65 -9.16
N GLU A 66 -8.14 8.73 -8.02
CA GLU A 66 -6.81 9.35 -7.98
C GLU A 66 -5.77 8.51 -8.74
N CYS A 67 -5.85 7.17 -8.68
CA CYS A 67 -5.05 6.31 -9.56
C CYS A 67 -5.36 6.56 -11.04
N GLY A 68 -6.62 6.84 -11.39
CA GLY A 68 -7.03 7.17 -12.76
C GLY A 68 -6.46 8.51 -13.24
N ARG A 69 -6.46 9.52 -12.37
CA ARG A 69 -5.98 10.89 -12.66
C ARG A 69 -4.46 11.01 -12.68
N ALA A 70 -3.74 10.15 -11.96
CA ALA A 70 -2.28 10.20 -11.90
C ALA A 70 -1.68 10.13 -13.31
N ALA A 71 -0.72 10.99 -13.60
CA ALA A 71 0.00 10.98 -14.88
C ALA A 71 0.94 9.78 -14.99
N GLU A 72 1.39 9.26 -13.84
CA GLU A 72 2.31 8.14 -13.76
C GLU A 72 1.62 6.83 -14.11
N SER A 73 2.32 6.00 -14.88
CA SER A 73 1.88 4.64 -15.20
C SER A 73 2.23 3.63 -14.10
N ARG A 74 3.09 4.00 -13.16
CA ARG A 74 3.53 3.17 -12.04
C ARG A 74 3.08 3.79 -10.74
N ILE A 75 2.22 3.07 -10.02
CA ILE A 75 1.57 3.56 -8.80
C ILE A 75 1.80 2.54 -7.69
N LEU A 76 2.24 3.02 -6.54
CA LEU A 76 2.33 2.24 -5.32
C LEU A 76 1.33 2.82 -4.32
N ILE A 77 0.66 1.97 -3.55
CA ILE A 77 -0.29 2.39 -2.52
C ILE A 77 0.11 1.74 -1.20
N THR A 78 0.34 2.55 -0.16
CA THR A 78 0.41 2.02 1.21
C THR A 78 -0.98 1.93 1.80
N HIS A 79 -1.31 0.77 2.38
CA HIS A 79 -2.67 0.42 2.77
C HIS A 79 -2.68 -0.47 4.02
N GLY A 80 -3.75 -0.38 4.80
CA GLY A 80 -3.98 -1.33 5.90
C GLY A 80 -4.22 -2.75 5.39
N THR A 81 -3.63 -3.73 6.08
CA THR A 81 -3.60 -5.12 5.59
C THR A 81 -4.94 -5.85 5.67
N ASP A 82 -5.90 -5.36 6.47
CA ASP A 82 -7.15 -6.09 6.73
C ASP A 82 -8.13 -6.06 5.57
N THR A 83 -8.19 -4.94 4.82
CA THR A 83 -9.05 -4.79 3.64
C THR A 83 -8.28 -4.39 2.39
N MET A 84 -6.98 -4.67 2.34
CA MET A 84 -6.13 -4.43 1.17
C MET A 84 -6.62 -5.19 -0.07
N VAL A 85 -7.09 -6.42 0.12
CA VAL A 85 -7.59 -7.27 -0.96
C VAL A 85 -8.85 -6.68 -1.59
N GLU A 86 -9.75 -6.13 -0.78
CA GLU A 86 -10.98 -5.46 -1.25
C GLU A 86 -10.67 -4.21 -2.08
N THR A 87 -9.68 -3.42 -1.64
CA THR A 87 -9.24 -2.25 -2.41
C THR A 87 -8.52 -2.66 -3.70
N ALA A 88 -7.70 -3.71 -3.66
CA ALA A 88 -7.06 -4.27 -4.86
C ALA A 88 -8.10 -4.77 -5.87
N ALA A 89 -9.17 -5.45 -5.41
CA ALA A 89 -10.27 -5.89 -6.25
C ALA A 89 -11.03 -4.72 -6.90
N ALA A 90 -11.31 -3.65 -6.14
CA ALA A 90 -11.96 -2.45 -6.65
C ALA A 90 -11.11 -1.77 -7.76
N LEU A 91 -9.80 -1.67 -7.55
CA LEU A 91 -8.86 -1.17 -8.56
C LEU A 91 -8.81 -2.08 -9.80
N ALA A 92 -8.75 -3.40 -9.62
CA ALA A 92 -8.72 -4.36 -10.73
C ALA A 92 -9.99 -4.33 -11.57
N ALA A 93 -11.14 -4.12 -10.94
CA ALA A 93 -12.42 -3.95 -11.64
C ALA A 93 -12.45 -2.70 -12.54
N HIS A 94 -11.69 -1.66 -12.17
CA HIS A 94 -11.62 -0.41 -12.91
C HIS A 94 -10.48 -0.39 -13.95
N PHE A 95 -9.29 -0.91 -13.58
CA PHE A 95 -8.09 -0.90 -14.42
C PHE A 95 -7.89 -2.25 -15.10
N SER A 96 -8.27 -2.32 -16.38
CA SER A 96 -7.84 -3.43 -17.25
C SER A 96 -6.37 -3.28 -17.64
N GLU A 97 -5.75 -4.35 -18.15
CA GLU A 97 -4.38 -4.32 -18.71
C GLU A 97 -4.20 -3.22 -19.78
N ARG A 98 -5.28 -2.90 -20.49
CA ARG A 98 -5.29 -1.84 -21.54
C ARG A 98 -5.16 -0.42 -20.96
N ALA A 99 -5.42 -0.22 -19.68
CA ALA A 99 -5.24 1.09 -19.04
C ALA A 99 -3.76 1.52 -18.95
N GLY A 100 -2.82 0.60 -19.17
CA GLY A 100 -1.39 0.89 -19.19
C GLY A 100 -0.81 1.27 -17.82
N LYS A 101 -1.53 1.02 -16.72
CA LYS A 101 -1.10 1.32 -15.35
C LYS A 101 -0.73 0.04 -14.61
N THR A 102 0.39 0.10 -13.90
CA THR A 102 0.80 -0.91 -12.91
C THR A 102 0.57 -0.35 -11.53
N VAL A 103 -0.35 -0.95 -10.78
CA VAL A 103 -0.70 -0.54 -9.41
C VAL A 103 -0.30 -1.65 -8.45
N VAL A 104 0.51 -1.32 -7.44
CA VAL A 104 0.96 -2.28 -6.42
C VAL A 104 0.55 -1.77 -5.05
N LEU A 105 -0.23 -2.56 -4.32
CA LEU A 105 -0.59 -2.27 -2.93
C LEU A 105 0.40 -2.98 -2.00
N THR A 106 0.75 -2.31 -0.91
CA THR A 106 1.59 -2.87 0.15
C THR A 106 1.21 -2.28 1.50
N GLY A 107 1.73 -2.87 2.57
CA GLY A 107 1.46 -2.42 3.93
C GLY A 107 2.42 -3.05 4.92
N ALA A 108 2.07 -3.00 6.20
CA ALA A 108 2.82 -3.63 7.26
C ALA A 108 1.89 -4.28 8.29
N MET A 109 2.35 -5.36 8.90
CA MET A 109 1.69 -5.98 10.05
C MET A 109 2.09 -5.30 11.35
N ILE A 110 3.29 -4.72 11.40
CA ILE A 110 3.84 -4.03 12.57
C ILE A 110 4.10 -2.57 12.18
N PRO A 111 3.64 -1.58 12.98
CA PRO A 111 3.89 -0.18 12.71
C PRO A 111 5.38 0.12 12.54
N TYR A 112 5.72 0.95 11.55
CA TYR A 112 7.12 1.33 11.32
C TYR A 112 7.73 1.99 12.54
N ALA A 113 6.99 2.84 13.23
CA ALA A 113 7.43 3.55 14.44
C ALA A 113 7.85 2.62 15.59
N PHE A 114 7.50 1.34 15.57
CA PHE A 114 7.89 0.38 16.62
C PHE A 114 9.30 -0.18 16.45
N GLY A 115 9.99 0.13 15.38
CA GLY A 115 11.41 -0.21 15.17
C GLY A 115 11.70 -1.64 14.70
N SER A 116 10.76 -2.57 14.84
CA SER A 116 10.87 -3.98 14.37
C SER A 116 9.82 -4.31 13.32
N SER A 117 9.53 -3.35 12.46
CA SER A 117 8.48 -3.43 11.44
C SER A 117 8.93 -4.21 10.19
N ASP A 118 8.00 -4.96 9.62
CA ASP A 118 8.09 -5.55 8.29
C ASP A 118 7.91 -4.50 7.16
N GLY A 119 7.57 -3.25 7.51
CA GLY A 119 7.24 -2.19 6.57
C GLY A 119 8.36 -1.87 5.57
N LEU A 120 9.64 -1.77 6.02
CA LEU A 120 10.76 -1.51 5.11
C LEU A 120 10.97 -2.63 4.09
N PHE A 121 10.82 -3.89 4.52
CA PHE A 121 10.94 -5.04 3.63
C PHE A 121 9.82 -5.06 2.59
N ASN A 122 8.58 -4.83 3.02
CA ASN A 122 7.41 -4.79 2.14
C ASN A 122 7.49 -3.60 1.17
N LEU A 123 7.88 -2.39 1.64
CA LEU A 123 8.05 -1.21 0.80
C LEU A 123 9.12 -1.43 -0.28
N GLY A 124 10.29 -1.96 0.10
CA GLY A 124 11.38 -2.25 -0.84
C GLY A 124 10.97 -3.28 -1.89
N SER A 125 10.26 -4.33 -1.47
CA SER A 125 9.70 -5.34 -2.38
C SER A 125 8.69 -4.73 -3.35
N ALA A 126 7.74 -3.94 -2.85
CA ALA A 126 6.71 -3.30 -3.67
C ALA A 126 7.29 -2.30 -4.67
N LEU A 127 8.29 -1.51 -4.26
CA LEU A 127 9.04 -0.61 -5.15
C LEU A 127 9.78 -1.36 -6.25
N SER A 128 10.29 -2.56 -5.96
CA SER A 128 10.93 -3.40 -6.99
C SER A 128 9.90 -3.97 -7.95
N PHE A 129 8.79 -4.50 -7.45
CA PHE A 129 7.74 -5.09 -8.26
C PHE A 129 7.07 -4.09 -9.19
N VAL A 130 6.72 -2.89 -8.72
CA VAL A 130 6.03 -1.89 -9.54
C VAL A 130 6.87 -1.43 -10.74
N GLN A 131 8.19 -1.59 -10.70
CA GLN A 131 9.08 -1.24 -11.81
C GLN A 131 9.11 -2.28 -12.93
N VAL A 132 8.84 -3.54 -12.63
CA VAL A 132 9.07 -4.67 -13.54
C VAL A 132 7.81 -5.40 -13.97
N LEU A 133 6.73 -5.28 -13.19
CA LEU A 133 5.46 -5.92 -13.53
C LEU A 133 4.78 -5.26 -14.74
N PRO A 134 4.05 -6.05 -15.55
CA PRO A 134 3.20 -5.52 -16.61
C PRO A 134 2.03 -4.70 -16.02
N PRO A 135 1.31 -3.93 -16.85
CA PRO A 135 0.08 -3.28 -16.44
C PRO A 135 -0.89 -4.24 -15.76
N GLY A 136 -1.44 -3.82 -14.62
CA GLY A 136 -2.33 -4.63 -13.79
C GLY A 136 -2.33 -4.15 -12.35
N VAL A 137 -3.11 -4.81 -11.50
CA VAL A 137 -3.22 -4.52 -10.06
C VAL A 137 -2.70 -5.70 -9.26
N TYR A 138 -1.85 -5.41 -8.29
CA TYR A 138 -1.12 -6.41 -7.52
C TYR A 138 -1.08 -6.07 -6.04
N VAL A 139 -0.93 -7.10 -5.22
CA VAL A 139 -0.60 -6.97 -3.79
C VAL A 139 0.81 -7.50 -3.57
N ALA A 140 1.67 -6.69 -2.96
CA ALA A 140 3.05 -7.06 -2.63
C ALA A 140 3.22 -7.11 -1.11
N MET A 141 3.28 -8.32 -0.56
CA MET A 141 3.43 -8.56 0.87
C MET A 141 4.33 -9.78 1.12
N ASN A 142 5.04 -9.75 2.22
CA ASN A 142 5.89 -10.86 2.66
C ASN A 142 6.97 -11.27 1.63
N GLY A 143 7.47 -10.32 0.82
CA GLY A 143 8.44 -10.57 -0.25
C GLY A 143 7.86 -11.26 -1.49
N ARG A 144 6.54 -11.40 -1.57
CA ARG A 144 5.82 -12.01 -2.69
C ARG A 144 4.91 -11.00 -3.35
N CYS A 145 4.60 -11.24 -4.61
CA CYS A 145 3.65 -10.44 -5.38
C CYS A 145 2.52 -11.33 -5.91
N PHE A 146 1.30 -10.85 -5.78
CA PHE A 146 0.09 -11.55 -6.17
C PHE A 146 -0.76 -10.66 -7.07
N PRO A 147 -1.33 -11.18 -8.18
CA PRO A 147 -2.43 -10.50 -8.87
C PRO A 147 -3.62 -10.28 -7.93
N ALA A 148 -4.34 -9.17 -8.11
CA ALA A 148 -5.44 -8.78 -7.23
C ALA A 148 -6.59 -9.79 -7.17
N ASP A 149 -6.81 -10.54 -8.23
CA ASP A 149 -7.87 -11.54 -8.36
C ASP A 149 -7.53 -12.92 -7.76
N THR A 150 -6.27 -13.12 -7.36
CA THR A 150 -5.77 -14.41 -6.86
C THR A 150 -5.13 -14.31 -5.49
N VAL A 151 -5.38 -13.24 -4.76
CA VAL A 151 -4.76 -13.00 -3.45
C VAL A 151 -5.79 -13.07 -2.33
N ARG A 152 -5.38 -13.65 -1.20
CA ARG A 152 -6.12 -13.57 0.06
C ARG A 152 -5.16 -13.33 1.23
N LYS A 153 -5.67 -12.73 2.30
CA LYS A 153 -4.98 -12.67 3.59
C LYS A 153 -5.43 -13.86 4.45
N ASN A 154 -4.51 -14.73 4.83
CA ASN A 154 -4.75 -15.73 5.85
C ASN A 154 -4.77 -15.03 7.21
N ARG A 155 -5.94 -14.92 7.83
CA ARG A 155 -6.12 -14.15 9.07
C ARG A 155 -5.53 -14.87 10.29
N ASP A 156 -5.36 -16.17 10.25
CA ASP A 156 -4.79 -16.94 11.36
C ASP A 156 -3.27 -16.76 11.46
N THR A 157 -2.61 -16.60 10.32
CA THR A 157 -1.15 -16.44 10.24
C THR A 157 -0.68 -15.02 9.93
N GLY A 158 -1.59 -14.14 9.48
CA GLY A 158 -1.27 -12.79 9.04
C GLY A 158 -0.53 -12.72 7.70
N VAL A 159 -0.42 -13.83 6.96
CA VAL A 159 0.35 -13.94 5.72
C VAL A 159 -0.58 -13.82 4.51
N PHE A 160 -0.07 -13.17 3.45
CA PHE A 160 -0.75 -13.14 2.16
C PHE A 160 -0.36 -14.34 1.32
N GLU A 161 -1.34 -14.97 0.69
CA GLU A 161 -1.17 -16.20 -0.09
C GLU A 161 -2.11 -16.21 -1.31
N SER A 162 -1.85 -17.13 -2.24
CA SER A 162 -2.77 -17.31 -3.38
C SER A 162 -4.11 -17.87 -2.89
N ALA A 163 -5.20 -17.36 -3.42
CA ALA A 163 -6.58 -17.79 -3.14
C ALA A 163 -6.89 -19.12 -3.79
#